data_481463272dd70f6d0220913da90d87ed
#
_entry.id   481463272dd70f6d0220913da90d87ed
#
_cell.length_a   1.000
_cell.length_b   1.000
_cell.length_c   1.000
_cell.angle_alpha   90.00
_cell.angle_beta   90.00
_cell.angle_gamma   90.00
#
_symmetry.space_group_name_H-M   'P 1'
#
loop_
_entity.id
_entity.type
_entity.pdbx_description
1 polymer ?
#
loop_
_entity_poly.entity_id
_entity_poly.type
_entity_poly.pdbx_seq_one_letter_code
_entity_poly.pdbx_strand_id
1 'polypeptide(L)'
;RAVYRNMTKPDEFLNLKGKLLIAMPGMGDPRFESSVIYICDHSETGAMGLILNKPLRQGSFKDLCKQLSIKYTSGRDIPILFGGPVETSRGFVLHSNDYLSENSTQLVGQSLSLSSTRDVIEALAEGDTPSNAGLFMGYSGWGAGQIESESLRNGWLTVDADEGLVRNTDHDGKWRAALDLLG
;
A
#
# COMPACT_ATOMS: atom_id res chain seq x y z
N ARG A 1 -10.86 18.30 -4.85
CA ARG A 1 -10.46 16.91 -4.79
C ARG A 1 -10.76 16.22 -6.11
N ALA A 2 -9.71 15.79 -6.79
CA ALA A 2 -9.84 15.19 -8.10
C ALA A 2 -10.30 13.72 -7.98
N VAL A 3 -11.25 13.33 -8.82
CA VAL A 3 -11.73 11.95 -8.90
C VAL A 3 -11.56 11.51 -10.35
N TYR A 4 -10.81 10.43 -10.53
CA TYR A 4 -10.53 9.87 -11.85
C TYR A 4 -11.37 8.61 -12.03
N ARG A 5 -12.60 8.79 -12.49
CA ARG A 5 -13.51 7.65 -12.67
C ARG A 5 -13.41 7.03 -14.04
N ASN A 6 -13.14 7.85 -15.03
CA ASN A 6 -13.16 7.40 -16.41
C ASN A 6 -11.93 7.92 -17.11
N MET A 7 -11.20 7.04 -17.72
CA MET A 7 -10.18 7.39 -18.69
C MET A 7 -10.88 7.41 -20.03
N THR A 8 -11.26 8.61 -20.47
CA THR A 8 -12.08 8.78 -21.68
C THR A 8 -11.34 8.48 -22.96
N LYS A 9 -10.00 8.46 -22.88
CA LYS A 9 -9.13 8.16 -24.03
C LYS A 9 -8.27 6.97 -23.67
N PRO A 10 -8.53 5.77 -24.23
CA PRO A 10 -7.76 4.56 -23.89
C PRO A 10 -6.25 4.69 -24.17
N ASP A 11 -5.87 5.57 -25.09
CA ASP A 11 -4.47 5.80 -25.47
C ASP A 11 -3.77 6.77 -24.51
N GLU A 12 -4.51 7.47 -23.67
CA GLU A 12 -3.96 8.49 -22.79
C GLU A 12 -3.47 7.83 -21.51
N PHE A 13 -2.16 7.97 -21.26
CA PHE A 13 -1.58 7.48 -20.01
C PHE A 13 -1.81 8.49 -18.89
N LEU A 14 -2.48 8.04 -17.84
CA LEU A 14 -2.68 8.83 -16.63
C LEU A 14 -1.94 8.14 -15.49
N ASN A 15 -0.88 8.78 -14.98
CA ASN A 15 -0.05 8.21 -13.92
C ASN A 15 -0.81 8.24 -12.59
N LEU A 16 -1.09 7.06 -12.06
CA LEU A 16 -1.83 6.89 -10.80
C LEU A 16 -0.93 6.74 -9.58
N LYS A 17 0.38 6.86 -9.73
CA LYS A 17 1.30 6.79 -8.58
C LYS A 17 0.91 7.81 -7.52
N GLY A 18 0.83 7.37 -6.27
CA GLY A 18 0.40 8.21 -5.15
C GLY A 18 -1.10 8.38 -5.01
N LYS A 19 -1.88 7.70 -5.85
CA LYS A 19 -3.34 7.71 -5.77
C LYS A 19 -3.85 6.50 -4.98
N LEU A 20 -5.10 6.60 -4.53
CA LEU A 20 -5.81 5.46 -3.96
C LEU A 20 -6.74 4.87 -5.01
N LEU A 21 -6.76 3.55 -5.09
CA LEU A 21 -7.83 2.81 -5.75
C LEU A 21 -8.78 2.30 -4.69
N ILE A 22 -10.05 2.56 -4.88
CA ILE A 22 -11.10 2.14 -3.96
C ILE A 22 -11.98 1.12 -4.69
N ALA A 23 -12.11 -0.08 -4.13
CA ALA A 23 -12.95 -1.11 -4.73
C ALA A 23 -14.41 -0.64 -4.79
N MET A 24 -15.02 -0.74 -5.95
CA MET A 24 -16.44 -0.46 -6.10
C MET A 24 -17.24 -1.47 -5.27
N PRO A 25 -18.34 -1.05 -4.63
CA PRO A 25 -19.22 -1.99 -3.96
C PRO A 25 -19.67 -3.08 -4.95
N GLY A 26 -19.51 -4.33 -4.54
CA GLY A 26 -19.95 -5.45 -5.37
C GLY A 26 -19.06 -5.73 -6.59
N MET A 27 -17.78 -5.36 -6.55
CA MET A 27 -16.87 -5.58 -7.68
C MET A 27 -16.68 -7.05 -8.06
N GLY A 28 -17.00 -7.97 -7.15
CA GLY A 28 -17.07 -9.40 -7.45
C GLY A 28 -15.79 -10.20 -7.24
N ASP A 29 -14.65 -9.57 -7.07
CA ASP A 29 -13.38 -10.28 -6.77
C ASP A 29 -13.17 -10.32 -5.26
N PRO A 30 -13.30 -11.52 -4.61
CA PRO A 30 -13.19 -11.59 -3.16
C PRO A 30 -11.81 -11.20 -2.61
N ARG A 31 -10.77 -11.24 -3.45
CA ARG A 31 -9.44 -10.82 -3.02
C ARG A 31 -9.37 -9.32 -2.79
N PHE A 32 -10.20 -8.54 -3.47
CA PHE A 32 -10.16 -7.09 -3.47
C PHE A 32 -11.44 -6.43 -2.96
N GLU A 33 -12.42 -7.21 -2.56
CA GLU A 33 -13.68 -6.66 -2.07
C GLU A 33 -13.43 -5.72 -0.89
N SER A 34 -14.02 -4.53 -0.95
CA SER A 34 -13.86 -3.46 0.06
C SER A 34 -12.41 -3.05 0.30
N SER A 35 -11.54 -3.24 -0.69
CA SER A 35 -10.13 -2.87 -0.57
C SER A 35 -9.89 -1.40 -0.88
N VAL A 36 -8.90 -0.83 -0.18
CA VAL A 36 -8.28 0.44 -0.51
C VAL A 36 -6.83 0.14 -0.84
N ILE A 37 -6.40 0.49 -2.05
CA ILE A 37 -5.05 0.20 -2.52
C ILE A 37 -4.31 1.49 -2.76
N TYR A 38 -3.09 1.59 -2.24
CA TYR A 38 -2.20 2.71 -2.50
C TYR A 38 -1.28 2.35 -3.67
N ILE A 39 -1.32 3.15 -4.74
CA ILE A 39 -0.50 2.90 -5.93
C ILE A 39 0.90 3.44 -5.67
N CYS A 40 1.85 2.52 -5.53
CA CYS A 40 3.23 2.85 -5.23
C CYS A 40 4.06 3.11 -6.50
N ASP A 41 3.66 2.50 -7.61
CA ASP A 41 4.35 2.68 -8.89
C ASP A 41 3.36 2.46 -10.02
N HIS A 42 3.49 3.24 -11.09
CA HIS A 42 2.65 3.11 -12.27
C HIS A 42 3.40 3.64 -13.49
N SER A 43 3.43 2.84 -14.53
CA SER A 43 4.01 3.20 -15.82
C SER A 43 3.19 2.57 -16.95
N GLU A 44 3.59 2.80 -18.18
CA GLU A 44 2.95 2.18 -19.34
C GLU A 44 3.12 0.66 -19.35
N THR A 45 4.10 0.14 -18.60
CA THR A 45 4.37 -1.31 -18.51
C THR A 45 3.60 -2.01 -17.40
N GLY A 46 2.93 -1.28 -16.52
CA GLY A 46 2.13 -1.85 -15.45
C GLY A 46 2.10 -0.99 -14.20
N ALA A 47 1.55 -1.55 -13.13
CA ALA A 47 1.42 -0.85 -11.87
C ALA A 47 1.62 -1.81 -10.69
N MET A 48 2.00 -1.25 -9.56
CA MET A 48 2.18 -1.95 -8.29
C MET A 48 1.53 -1.14 -7.17
N GLY A 49 0.78 -1.83 -6.31
CA GLY A 49 0.13 -1.18 -5.18
C GLY A 49 0.05 -2.09 -3.97
N LEU A 50 -0.32 -1.51 -2.84
CA LEU A 50 -0.46 -2.20 -1.58
C LEU A 50 -1.88 -2.03 -1.04
N ILE A 51 -2.53 -3.14 -0.70
CA ILE A 51 -3.82 -3.10 -0.01
C ILE A 51 -3.57 -2.57 1.40
N LEU A 52 -4.28 -1.52 1.79
CA LEU A 52 -4.02 -0.82 3.05
C LEU A 52 -4.86 -1.33 4.23
N ASN A 53 -5.92 -2.09 3.97
CA ASN A 53 -6.93 -2.39 4.98
C ASN A 53 -7.24 -3.86 5.18
N LYS A 54 -6.25 -4.73 4.96
CA LYS A 54 -6.41 -6.17 5.23
C LYS A 54 -5.33 -6.65 6.20
N PRO A 55 -5.55 -6.49 7.51
CA PRO A 55 -4.55 -6.93 8.48
C PRO A 55 -4.40 -8.45 8.48
N LEU A 56 -3.18 -8.91 8.62
CA LEU A 56 -2.88 -10.31 8.88
C LEU A 56 -3.00 -10.54 10.38
N ARG A 57 -3.76 -11.58 10.74
CA ARG A 57 -4.09 -11.83 12.13
C ARG A 57 -3.16 -12.82 12.82
N GLN A 58 -2.24 -13.42 12.06
CA GLN A 58 -1.29 -14.40 12.58
C GLN A 58 0.10 -13.78 12.66
N GLY A 59 0.69 -13.85 13.83
CA GLY A 59 2.03 -13.34 14.07
C GLY A 59 2.05 -11.83 14.33
N SER A 60 3.12 -11.42 14.98
CA SER A 60 3.38 -10.01 15.29
C SER A 60 4.69 -9.60 14.68
N PHE A 61 4.98 -8.30 14.72
CA PHE A 61 6.29 -7.80 14.29
C PHE A 61 7.43 -8.44 15.10
N LYS A 62 7.21 -8.64 16.40
CA LYS A 62 8.18 -9.30 17.26
C LYS A 62 8.46 -10.74 16.77
N ASP A 63 7.40 -11.47 16.40
CA ASP A 63 7.55 -12.83 15.88
C ASP A 63 8.31 -12.83 14.55
N LEU A 64 8.04 -11.88 13.69
CA LEU A 64 8.75 -11.73 12.43
C LEU A 64 10.24 -11.49 12.66
N CYS A 65 10.58 -10.60 13.57
CA CYS A 65 11.97 -10.33 13.92
C CYS A 65 12.67 -11.60 14.40
N LYS A 66 11.98 -12.40 15.21
CA LYS A 66 12.51 -13.68 15.68
C LYS A 66 12.79 -14.63 14.53
N GLN A 67 11.84 -14.76 13.60
CA GLN A 67 12.02 -15.61 12.42
C GLN A 67 13.19 -15.17 11.54
N LEU A 68 13.41 -13.87 11.44
CA LEU A 68 14.49 -13.29 10.64
C LEU A 68 15.81 -13.19 11.38
N SER A 69 15.87 -13.65 12.63
CA SER A 69 17.04 -13.51 13.50
C SER A 69 17.47 -12.06 13.66
N ILE A 70 16.50 -11.17 13.81
CA ILE A 70 16.71 -9.75 14.05
C ILE A 70 16.50 -9.48 15.53
N LYS A 71 17.46 -8.77 16.15
CA LYS A 71 17.35 -8.36 17.55
C LYS A 71 16.26 -7.33 17.70
N TYR A 72 15.27 -7.63 18.54
CA TYR A 72 14.12 -6.76 18.75
C TYR A 72 14.21 -6.09 20.11
N THR A 73 14.48 -4.79 20.12
CA THR A 73 14.67 -4.01 21.35
C THR A 73 13.79 -2.76 21.42
N SER A 74 13.17 -2.37 20.31
CA SER A 74 12.35 -1.13 20.26
C SER A 74 11.03 -1.23 21.02
N GLY A 75 10.50 -2.43 21.21
CA GLY A 75 9.18 -2.64 21.80
C GLY A 75 8.04 -2.21 20.88
N ARG A 76 8.32 -1.86 19.65
CA ARG A 76 7.30 -1.35 18.73
C ARG A 76 6.45 -2.47 18.16
N ASP A 77 5.16 -2.22 18.05
CA ASP A 77 4.21 -3.12 17.42
C ASP A 77 3.84 -2.56 16.04
N ILE A 78 4.54 -3.02 15.01
CA ILE A 78 4.32 -2.57 13.64
C ILE A 78 3.19 -3.41 13.03
N PRO A 79 2.14 -2.78 12.48
CA PRO A 79 1.07 -3.55 11.84
C PRO A 79 1.59 -4.37 10.65
N ILE A 80 1.08 -5.59 10.54
CA ILE A 80 1.39 -6.47 9.42
C ILE A 80 0.10 -6.70 8.65
N LEU A 81 0.11 -6.39 7.35
CA LEU A 81 -1.05 -6.42 6.50
C LEU A 81 -0.80 -7.28 5.26
N PHE A 82 -1.88 -7.77 4.68
CA PHE A 82 -1.84 -8.42 3.37
C PHE A 82 -1.84 -7.33 2.30
N GLY A 83 -0.74 -7.19 1.58
CA GLY A 83 -0.59 -6.14 0.56
C GLY A 83 -1.10 -6.53 -0.82
N GLY A 84 -1.28 -7.83 -1.06
CA GLY A 84 -1.80 -8.33 -2.32
C GLY A 84 -1.36 -9.76 -2.59
N PRO A 85 -1.89 -10.35 -3.67
CA PRO A 85 -1.69 -11.77 -3.96
C PRO A 85 -0.36 -12.11 -4.64
N VAL A 86 0.46 -11.11 -5.01
CA VAL A 86 1.71 -11.35 -5.71
C VAL A 86 2.85 -11.41 -4.70
N GLU A 87 3.72 -12.42 -4.82
CA GLU A 87 4.89 -12.61 -3.96
C GLU A 87 4.55 -12.49 -2.47
N THR A 88 3.59 -13.29 -2.02
CA THR A 88 3.01 -13.16 -0.68
C THR A 88 3.98 -13.41 0.48
N SER A 89 5.15 -13.98 0.22
CA SER A 89 6.20 -14.16 1.22
C SER A 89 7.18 -12.99 1.29
N ARG A 90 7.05 -12.01 0.39
CA ARG A 90 7.90 -10.84 0.35
C ARG A 90 7.28 -9.71 1.14
N GLY A 91 8.08 -9.06 2.00
CA GLY A 91 7.63 -7.94 2.80
C GLY A 91 8.00 -6.59 2.19
N PHE A 92 7.07 -5.64 2.30
CA PHE A 92 7.26 -4.26 1.89
C PHE A 92 6.91 -3.37 3.08
N VAL A 93 7.74 -2.38 3.36
CA VAL A 93 7.46 -1.42 4.44
C VAL A 93 7.12 -0.08 3.80
N LEU A 94 5.90 0.39 4.09
CA LEU A 94 5.46 1.73 3.74
C LEU A 94 5.65 2.58 4.98
N HIS A 95 6.45 3.65 4.88
CA HIS A 95 6.90 4.35 6.08
C HIS A 95 7.12 5.83 5.84
N SER A 96 7.25 6.56 6.93
CA SER A 96 7.58 7.98 6.91
C SER A 96 9.02 8.20 6.43
N ASN A 97 9.29 9.42 5.94
CA ASN A 97 10.55 9.76 5.26
C ASN A 97 11.72 10.00 6.21
N ASP A 98 11.56 9.81 7.51
CA ASP A 98 12.62 9.96 8.48
C ASP A 98 13.58 8.77 8.55
N TYR A 99 13.44 7.84 7.63
CA TYR A 99 14.39 6.76 7.38
C TYR A 99 14.55 6.56 5.88
N LEU A 100 15.77 6.56 5.40
CA LEU A 100 16.07 6.33 3.99
C LEU A 100 17.24 5.36 3.88
N SER A 101 17.05 4.31 3.08
CA SER A 101 18.12 3.41 2.70
C SER A 101 18.50 3.72 1.24
N GLU A 102 19.76 4.01 1.00
CA GLU A 102 20.25 4.47 -0.32
C GLU A 102 19.91 3.51 -1.46
N ASN A 103 19.89 2.21 -1.18
CA ASN A 103 19.74 1.21 -2.23
C ASN A 103 18.35 0.59 -2.31
N SER A 104 17.44 0.95 -1.43
CA SER A 104 16.18 0.21 -1.30
C SER A 104 14.95 1.07 -1.07
N THR A 105 15.12 2.35 -0.79
CA THR A 105 14.01 3.24 -0.49
C THR A 105 13.55 3.96 -1.75
N GLN A 106 12.24 3.93 -1.99
CA GLN A 106 11.59 4.62 -3.08
C GLN A 106 10.55 5.58 -2.53
N LEU A 107 10.63 6.85 -2.93
CA LEU A 107 9.59 7.82 -2.59
C LEU A 107 8.32 7.48 -3.34
N VAL A 108 7.20 7.37 -2.63
CA VAL A 108 5.91 7.05 -3.24
C VAL A 108 4.87 8.14 -3.06
N GLY A 109 5.07 9.05 -2.10
CA GLY A 109 4.21 10.19 -1.85
C GLY A 109 5.03 11.35 -1.33
N GLN A 110 4.36 12.40 -0.86
CA GLN A 110 5.04 13.58 -0.34
C GLN A 110 5.81 13.28 0.96
N SER A 111 5.24 12.45 1.82
CA SER A 111 5.84 12.12 3.11
C SER A 111 5.97 10.61 3.34
N LEU A 112 5.80 9.80 2.30
CA LEU A 112 5.85 8.35 2.38
C LEU A 112 6.92 7.78 1.47
N SER A 113 7.57 6.74 1.97
CA SER A 113 8.58 5.96 1.25
C SER A 113 8.26 4.47 1.34
N LEU A 114 8.73 3.73 0.35
CA LEU A 114 8.59 2.28 0.29
C LEU A 114 9.97 1.66 0.34
N SER A 115 10.17 0.72 1.25
CA SER A 115 11.41 -0.05 1.37
C SER A 115 11.09 -1.54 1.41
N SER A 116 11.95 -2.36 0.83
CA SER A 116 11.70 -3.80 0.74
C SER A 116 12.89 -4.65 1.21
N THR A 117 13.86 -4.06 1.87
CA THR A 117 15.05 -4.76 2.33
C THR A 117 15.07 -4.92 3.85
N ARG A 118 15.94 -5.83 4.29
CA ARG A 118 16.05 -6.21 5.69
C ARG A 118 16.40 -5.03 6.61
N ASP A 119 17.17 -4.07 6.12
CA ASP A 119 17.66 -2.95 6.94
C ASP A 119 16.54 -2.10 7.52
N VAL A 120 15.42 -1.90 6.79
CA VAL A 120 14.28 -1.14 7.35
C VAL A 120 13.63 -1.89 8.50
N ILE A 121 13.56 -3.22 8.41
CA ILE A 121 13.02 -4.03 9.51
C ILE A 121 13.95 -3.96 10.72
N GLU A 122 15.26 -4.01 10.49
CA GLU A 122 16.24 -3.83 11.57
C GLU A 122 16.11 -2.47 12.26
N ALA A 123 15.92 -1.41 11.46
CA ALA A 123 15.71 -0.08 12.01
C ALA A 123 14.46 -0.01 12.89
N LEU A 124 13.35 -0.60 12.44
CA LEU A 124 12.11 -0.67 13.22
C LEU A 124 12.26 -1.51 14.48
N ALA A 125 13.07 -2.54 14.43
CA ALA A 125 13.29 -3.43 15.57
C ALA A 125 14.17 -2.80 16.66
N GLU A 126 15.03 -1.87 16.28
CA GLU A 126 16.04 -1.31 17.18
C GLU A 126 15.73 0.11 17.66
N GLY A 127 14.95 0.90 16.91
CA GLY A 127 14.85 2.31 17.18
C GLY A 127 13.51 2.95 16.85
N ASP A 128 13.55 4.28 16.80
CA ASP A 128 12.37 5.13 16.67
C ASP A 128 12.10 5.55 15.23
N THR A 129 13.00 5.31 14.30
CA THR A 129 12.82 5.67 12.90
C THR A 129 12.81 4.44 12.01
N PRO A 130 11.97 4.43 10.97
CA PRO A 130 10.96 5.45 10.66
C PRO A 130 9.89 5.52 11.76
N SER A 131 9.43 6.72 12.05
CA SER A 131 8.49 6.94 13.18
C SER A 131 7.10 6.38 12.89
N ASN A 132 6.76 6.20 11.64
CA ASN A 132 5.49 5.64 11.22
C ASN A 132 5.75 4.59 10.14
N ALA A 133 5.19 3.39 10.30
CA ALA A 133 5.43 2.30 9.37
C ALA A 133 4.34 1.24 9.44
N GLY A 134 4.10 0.60 8.29
CA GLY A 134 3.32 -0.63 8.20
C GLY A 134 4.06 -1.63 7.32
N LEU A 135 3.97 -2.90 7.67
CA LEU A 135 4.59 -3.98 6.92
C LEU A 135 3.51 -4.70 6.10
N PHE A 136 3.73 -4.81 4.81
CA PHE A 136 2.78 -5.42 3.88
C PHE A 136 3.39 -6.68 3.30
N MET A 137 2.68 -7.80 3.40
CA MET A 137 3.11 -9.06 2.82
C MET A 137 2.47 -9.20 1.44
N GLY A 138 3.32 -9.32 0.43
CA GLY A 138 2.88 -9.35 -0.96
C GLY A 138 2.45 -7.98 -1.47
N TYR A 139 2.08 -7.94 -2.73
CA TYR A 139 1.59 -6.71 -3.36
C TYR A 139 0.52 -7.02 -4.41
N SER A 140 -0.17 -5.98 -4.85
CA SER A 140 -1.13 -6.04 -5.94
C SER A 140 -0.45 -5.55 -7.21
N GLY A 141 -0.58 -6.30 -8.29
CA GLY A 141 0.08 -5.99 -9.54
C GLY A 141 -0.90 -5.91 -10.71
N TRP A 142 -0.61 -5.03 -11.64
CA TRP A 142 -1.34 -4.88 -12.90
C TRP A 142 -0.35 -4.87 -14.05
N GLY A 143 -0.67 -5.62 -15.10
CA GLY A 143 0.11 -5.57 -16.33
C GLY A 143 -0.15 -4.28 -17.11
N ALA A 144 0.57 -4.11 -18.23
CA ALA A 144 0.43 -2.94 -19.09
C ALA A 144 -1.03 -2.73 -19.48
N GLY A 145 -1.57 -1.54 -19.21
CA GLY A 145 -2.95 -1.16 -19.54
C GLY A 145 -4.05 -1.82 -18.70
N GLN A 146 -3.72 -2.72 -17.80
CA GLN A 146 -4.73 -3.46 -17.04
C GLN A 146 -5.48 -2.57 -16.05
N ILE A 147 -4.76 -1.74 -15.29
CA ILE A 147 -5.39 -0.86 -14.31
C ILE A 147 -6.31 0.15 -14.99
N GLU A 148 -5.89 0.65 -16.14
CA GLU A 148 -6.66 1.56 -16.95
C GLU A 148 -7.95 0.89 -17.44
N SER A 149 -7.83 -0.32 -17.97
CA SER A 149 -8.98 -1.10 -18.44
C SER A 149 -9.97 -1.42 -17.32
N GLU A 150 -9.49 -1.82 -16.16
CA GLU A 150 -10.34 -2.13 -15.01
C GLU A 150 -11.07 -0.88 -14.48
N SER A 151 -10.39 0.28 -14.51
CA SER A 151 -11.01 1.54 -14.10
C SER A 151 -12.13 1.95 -15.06
N LEU A 152 -11.96 1.71 -16.36
CA LEU A 152 -13.00 1.97 -17.36
C LEU A 152 -14.25 1.11 -17.13
N ARG A 153 -14.08 -0.08 -16.58
CA ARG A 153 -15.19 -1.00 -16.27
C ARG A 153 -15.82 -0.72 -14.90
N ASN A 154 -15.45 0.38 -14.28
CA ASN A 154 -15.93 0.78 -12.95
C ASN A 154 -15.66 -0.26 -11.86
N GLY A 155 -14.57 -1.03 -12.00
CA GLY A 155 -14.10 -1.92 -10.94
C GLY A 155 -13.44 -1.16 -9.81
N TRP A 156 -12.84 -0.02 -10.12
CA TRP A 156 -12.12 0.81 -9.17
C TRP A 156 -12.52 2.27 -9.31
N LEU A 157 -12.61 2.95 -8.17
CA LEU A 157 -12.65 4.41 -8.11
C LEU A 157 -11.26 4.92 -7.75
N THR A 158 -10.89 6.04 -8.30
CA THR A 158 -9.57 6.63 -8.09
C THR A 158 -9.69 8.00 -7.44
N VAL A 159 -8.86 8.28 -6.46
CA VAL A 159 -8.85 9.54 -5.73
C VAL A 159 -7.42 9.86 -5.29
N ASP A 160 -7.11 11.15 -5.13
CA ASP A 160 -5.83 11.56 -4.55
C ASP A 160 -5.70 11.00 -3.14
N ALA A 161 -4.51 10.49 -2.81
CA ALA A 161 -4.27 9.93 -1.50
C ALA A 161 -4.27 11.01 -0.42
N ASP A 162 -4.97 10.72 0.66
CA ASP A 162 -4.82 11.42 1.92
C ASP A 162 -3.83 10.59 2.74
N GLU A 163 -2.62 11.10 2.95
CA GLU A 163 -1.58 10.33 3.63
C GLU A 163 -1.92 10.07 5.10
N GLY A 164 -2.75 10.90 5.71
CA GLY A 164 -3.28 10.62 7.03
C GLY A 164 -4.15 9.36 7.03
N LEU A 165 -4.98 9.19 6.00
CA LEU A 165 -5.77 7.98 5.84
C LEU A 165 -4.88 6.76 5.57
N VAL A 166 -3.85 6.92 4.76
CA VAL A 166 -2.90 5.83 4.45
C VAL A 166 -2.27 5.31 5.74
N ARG A 167 -1.89 6.21 6.66
CA ARG A 167 -1.22 5.87 7.92
C ARG A 167 -2.17 5.46 9.03
N ASN A 168 -3.46 5.67 8.85
CA ASN A 168 -4.47 5.37 9.86
C ASN A 168 -4.51 3.86 10.15
N THR A 169 -4.64 3.49 11.41
CA THR A 169 -4.67 2.10 11.85
C THR A 169 -6.08 1.52 11.98
N ASP A 170 -7.12 2.31 11.71
CA ASP A 170 -8.48 1.81 11.65
C ASP A 170 -8.71 1.12 10.31
N HIS A 171 -8.26 -0.12 10.20
CA HIS A 171 -8.33 -0.86 8.94
C HIS A 171 -9.75 -1.19 8.53
N ASP A 172 -10.62 -1.47 9.49
CA ASP A 172 -12.02 -1.81 9.19
C ASP A 172 -12.81 -0.61 8.65
N GLY A 173 -12.51 0.59 9.12
CA GLY A 173 -13.17 1.81 8.66
C GLY A 173 -12.55 2.47 7.44
N LYS A 174 -11.41 1.97 6.98
CA LYS A 174 -10.63 2.66 5.96
C LYS A 174 -11.33 2.74 4.61
N TRP A 175 -12.03 1.68 4.21
CA TRP A 175 -12.76 1.67 2.94
C TRP A 175 -13.85 2.74 2.92
N ARG A 176 -14.64 2.83 4.00
CA ARG A 176 -15.68 3.86 4.12
C ARG A 176 -15.06 5.26 4.14
N ALA A 177 -13.98 5.44 4.88
CA ALA A 177 -13.28 6.72 4.93
C ALA A 177 -12.74 7.12 3.56
N ALA A 178 -12.22 6.17 2.80
CA ALA A 178 -11.75 6.42 1.43
C ALA A 178 -12.91 6.82 0.51
N LEU A 179 -14.05 6.13 0.61
CA LEU A 179 -15.24 6.49 -0.16
C LEU A 179 -15.69 7.93 0.17
N ASP A 180 -15.60 8.33 1.43
CA ASP A 180 -16.00 9.67 1.85
C ASP A 180 -15.13 10.76 1.25
N LEU A 181 -13.89 10.44 0.80
CA LEU A 181 -13.05 11.38 0.06
C LEU A 181 -13.65 11.76 -1.30
N LEU A 182 -14.54 10.94 -1.81
CA LEU A 182 -15.20 11.20 -3.09
C LEU A 182 -16.35 12.21 -2.97
N GLY A 183 -16.75 12.53 -1.78
CA GLY A 183 -17.83 13.48 -1.50
C GLY A 183 -19.14 12.81 -1.08
#